data_42a2b1e6582b6797c9cb7b430dfaa6e9
#
_entry.id   42a2b1e6582b6797c9cb7b430dfaa6e9
#
_cell.length_a   1.000
_cell.length_b   1.000
_cell.length_c   1.000
_cell.angle_alpha   90.00
_cell.angle_beta   90.00
_cell.angle_gamma   90.00
#
_symmetry.space_group_name_H-M   'P 1'
#
loop_
_entity.id
_entity.type
_entity.pdbx_description
1 polymer ?
#
loop_
_entity_poly.entity_id
_entity_poly.type
_entity_poly.pdbx_seq_one_letter_code
_entity_poly.pdbx_strand_id
1 'polypeptide(L)' 'MTIEYRHGHYVVLDDNGNVCCSCDTHKEAVDEIAEAENN' A
#
# COMPACT_ATOMS: atom_id res chain seq x y z
N MET A 1 -5.67 5.25 -3.86
CA MET A 1 -4.50 4.75 -3.11
C MET A 1 -3.39 4.36 -4.07
N THR A 2 -2.16 4.51 -3.67
CA THR A 2 -1.00 4.24 -4.52
C THR A 2 0.01 3.37 -3.77
N ILE A 3 0.87 2.71 -4.54
CA ILE A 3 1.94 1.88 -4.00
C ILE A 3 3.27 2.49 -4.43
N GLU A 4 4.19 2.65 -3.47
CA GLU A 4 5.55 3.10 -3.76
C GLU A 4 6.55 2.09 -3.22
N TYR A 5 7.66 1.93 -3.93
CA TYR A 5 8.74 1.08 -3.48
C TYR A 5 9.81 1.94 -2.82
N ARG A 6 10.06 1.70 -1.53
CA ARG A 6 11.03 2.48 -0.77
C ARG A 6 11.83 1.57 0.16
N HIS A 7 13.13 1.73 0.13
CA HIS A 7 14.03 1.08 1.10
C HIS A 7 13.81 -0.43 1.21
N GLY A 8 13.58 -1.08 0.08
CA GLY A 8 13.45 -2.53 0.05
C GLY A 8 12.07 -3.07 0.41
N HIS A 9 11.07 -2.21 0.52
CA HIS A 9 9.71 -2.66 0.81
C HIS A 9 8.70 -1.76 0.08
N TYR A 10 7.45 -2.19 0.08
CA TYR A 10 6.37 -1.47 -0.59
C TYR A 10 5.54 -0.71 0.43
N VAL A 11 5.22 0.53 0.10
CA VAL A 11 4.46 1.41 0.98
C VAL A 11 3.15 1.76 0.29
N VAL A 12 2.03 1.58 1.00
CA VAL A 12 0.71 1.95 0.49
C VAL A 12 0.35 3.32 1.03
N LEU A 13 0.00 4.22 0.12
CA LEU A 13 -0.35 5.60 0.44
C LEU A 13 -1.81 5.84 0.13
N ASP A 14 -2.47 6.65 0.96
CA ASP A 14 -3.86 7.03 0.72
C ASP A 14 -3.93 8.19 -0.29
N ASP A 15 -5.15 8.68 -0.54
CA ASP A 15 -5.38 9.75 -1.51
C ASP A 15 -4.77 11.07 -1.04
N ASN A 16 -4.52 11.22 0.25
CA ASN A 16 -3.90 12.43 0.81
C ASN A 16 -2.38 12.36 0.82
N GLY A 17 -1.81 11.22 0.42
CA GLY A 17 -0.37 11.05 0.42
C GLY A 17 0.21 10.55 1.73
N ASN A 18 -0.64 10.12 2.66
CA ASN A 18 -0.19 9.57 3.94
C ASN A 18 0.02 8.08 3.84
N VAL A 19 1.03 7.58 4.58
CA VAL A 19 1.32 6.16 4.60
C VAL A 19 0.25 5.41 5.38
N CYS A 20 -0.41 4.46 4.72
CA CYS A 20 -1.41 3.60 5.36
C CYS A 20 -0.76 2.36 5.97
N CYS A 21 0.10 1.71 5.20
CA CYS A 21 0.78 0.51 5.67
C CYS A 21 2.04 0.28 4.84
N SER A 22 2.89 -0.61 5.30
CA SER A 22 4.04 -1.04 4.51
C SER A 22 4.04 -2.57 4.44
N CYS A 23 4.47 -3.08 3.30
CA CYS A 23 4.41 -4.50 2.99
C CYS A 23 5.73 -4.97 2.41
N ASP A 24 6.03 -6.25 2.59
CA ASP A 24 7.27 -6.82 2.08
C ASP A 24 7.20 -7.14 0.60
N THR A 25 6.01 -7.41 0.05
CA THR A 25 5.83 -7.77 -1.34
C THR A 25 4.76 -6.90 -1.99
N HIS A 26 4.86 -6.78 -3.31
CA HIS A 26 3.88 -6.03 -4.10
C HIS A 26 2.48 -6.65 -3.96
N LYS A 27 2.41 -7.98 -3.93
CA LYS A 27 1.14 -8.68 -3.79
C LYS A 27 0.43 -8.30 -2.51
N GLU A 28 1.16 -8.23 -1.41
CA GLU A 28 0.57 -7.82 -0.14
C GLU A 28 0.04 -6.40 -0.19
N ALA A 29 0.76 -5.50 -0.85
CA ALA A 29 0.30 -4.12 -1.00
C ALA A 29 -0.98 -4.05 -1.80
N VAL A 30 -1.08 -4.81 -2.89
CA VAL A 30 -2.28 -4.88 -3.72
C VAL A 30 -3.45 -5.42 -2.90
N ASP A 31 -3.21 -6.47 -2.11
CA ASP A 31 -4.23 -7.06 -1.26
C ASP A 31 -4.77 -6.06 -0.23
N GLU A 32 -3.88 -5.26 0.33
CA GLU A 32 -4.29 -4.23 1.30
C GLU A 32 -5.19 -3.18 0.65
N ILE A 33 -4.85 -2.75 -0.55
CA ILE A 33 -5.66 -1.78 -1.28
C ILE A 33 -7.03 -2.37 -1.61
N ALA A 34 -7.06 -3.59 -2.10
CA ALA A 34 -8.31 -4.26 -2.44
C ALA A 34 -9.21 -4.40 -1.21
N GLU A 35 -8.64 -4.75 -0.07
CA GLU A 35 -9.39 -4.89 1.17
C GLU A 35 -9.95 -3.54 1.63
N ALA A 36 -9.14 -2.49 1.53
CA ALA A 36 -9.59 -1.15 1.92
C ALA A 36 -10.74 -0.66 1.05
N GLU A 37 -10.68 -0.97 -0.25
CA GLU A 37 -11.73 -0.55 -1.19
C GLU A 37 -13.00 -1.38 -1.05
N ASN A 38 -12.89 -2.59 -0.50
CA ASN A 38 -14.02 -3.49 -0.32
C ASN A 38 -14.85 -3.17 0.93
N ASN A 39 -14.34 -2.34 1.77
CA ASN A 39 -15.07 -1.90 2.95
C ASN A 39 -15.78 -0.58 2.65
#